data_65486780d819bd10b6544c108cc9b948
#
_entry.id   65486780d819bd10b6544c108cc9b948
#
_cell.length_a   1.000
_cell.length_b   1.000
_cell.length_c   1.000
_cell.angle_alpha   90.00
_cell.angle_beta   90.00
_cell.angle_gamma   90.00
#
_symmetry.space_group_name_H-M   'P 1'
#
loop_
_entity.id
_entity.type
_entity.pdbx_description
1 polymer ?
#
loop_
_entity_poly.entity_id
_entity_poly.type
_entity_poly.pdbx_seq_one_letter_code
_entity_poly.pdbx_strand_id
1 'polypeptide(L)'
;METLLNMLKVDLGIRQTTAYDARLDQLLTAAQAAIAREGVESLNIGNPEDAQLVVMYAAWLWRRRDEMTGMPRMLRLALNNRAFSEVATNGEG
;
A
#
# COMPACT_ATOMS: atom_id res chain seq x y z
N MET A 1 -0.61 6.42 10.97
CA MET A 1 -1.64 6.21 9.93
C MET A 1 -2.18 7.52 9.35
N GLU A 2 -2.15 8.59 10.12
CA GLU A 2 -2.65 9.86 9.60
C GLU A 2 -1.86 10.34 8.38
N THR A 3 -0.55 10.18 8.40
CA THR A 3 0.27 10.55 7.24
C THR A 3 -0.07 9.71 6.02
N LEU A 4 -0.24 8.40 6.21
CA LEU A 4 -0.63 7.51 5.11
C LEU A 4 -2.02 7.87 4.59
N LEU A 5 -2.92 8.22 5.50
CA LEU A 5 -4.27 8.63 5.10
C LEU A 5 -4.21 9.86 4.21
N ASN A 6 -3.42 10.86 4.60
CA ASN A 6 -3.28 12.07 3.81
C ASN A 6 -2.67 11.78 2.43
N MET A 7 -1.65 10.93 2.38
CA MET A 7 -1.02 10.55 1.12
C MET A 7 -2.03 9.85 0.20
N LEU A 8 -2.82 8.95 0.77
CA LEU A 8 -3.83 8.24 0.00
C LEU A 8 -4.90 9.19 -0.52
N LYS A 9 -5.36 10.12 0.31
CA LYS A 9 -6.37 11.08 -0.09
C LYS A 9 -5.87 11.95 -1.25
N VAL A 10 -4.61 12.37 -1.18
CA VAL A 10 -4.01 13.15 -2.26
C VAL A 10 -3.95 12.30 -3.53
N ASP A 11 -3.54 11.06 -3.42
CA ASP A 11 -3.45 10.17 -4.58
C ASP A 11 -4.80 9.95 -5.24
N LEU A 12 -5.85 9.88 -4.44
CA LEU A 12 -7.20 9.65 -4.93
C LEU A 12 -7.94 10.94 -5.31
N GLY A 13 -7.38 12.09 -4.97
CA GLY A 13 -8.00 13.37 -5.29
C GLY A 13 -9.21 13.72 -4.43
N ILE A 14 -9.27 13.18 -3.21
CA ILE A 14 -10.44 13.37 -2.33
C ILE A 14 -10.08 14.01 -0.98
N ARG A 15 -9.02 14.77 -0.92
CA ARG A 15 -8.53 15.33 0.35
C ARG A 15 -9.41 16.43 0.94
N GLN A 16 -10.41 16.89 0.20
CA GLN A 16 -11.29 17.96 0.66
C GLN A 16 -12.37 17.49 1.63
N THR A 17 -12.50 16.20 1.83
CA THR A 17 -13.58 15.65 2.65
C THR A 17 -13.06 14.61 3.62
N THR A 18 -13.74 14.46 4.76
CA THR A 18 -13.45 13.40 5.72
C THR A 18 -14.46 12.25 5.62
N ALA A 19 -15.38 12.33 4.65
CA ALA A 19 -16.46 11.35 4.53
C ALA A 19 -15.97 9.92 4.36
N TYR A 20 -14.79 9.73 3.77
CA TYR A 20 -14.26 8.40 3.48
C TYR A 20 -13.14 7.97 4.40
N ASP A 21 -12.80 8.77 5.40
CA ASP A 21 -11.61 8.51 6.21
C ASP A 21 -11.62 7.12 6.86
N ALA A 22 -12.74 6.72 7.45
CA ALA A 22 -12.83 5.39 8.08
C ALA A 22 -12.60 4.27 7.07
N ARG A 23 -13.19 4.40 5.89
CA ARG A 23 -13.01 3.38 4.85
C ARG A 23 -11.59 3.36 4.33
N LEU A 24 -10.98 4.52 4.16
CA LEU A 24 -9.60 4.61 3.69
C LEU A 24 -8.63 4.03 4.71
N ASP A 25 -8.88 4.24 6.00
CA ASP A 25 -8.08 3.63 7.05
C ASP A 25 -8.15 2.12 6.98
N GLN A 26 -9.33 1.57 6.74
CA GLN A 26 -9.50 0.13 6.59
C GLN A 26 -8.68 -0.38 5.41
N LEU A 27 -8.69 0.35 4.29
CA LEU A 27 -7.93 -0.04 3.12
C LEU A 27 -6.42 0.02 3.37
N LEU A 28 -5.96 1.02 4.11
CA LEU A 28 -4.55 1.13 4.45
C LEU A 28 -4.12 -0.05 5.32
N THR A 29 -4.95 -0.43 6.28
CA THR A 29 -4.67 -1.57 7.14
C THR A 29 -4.65 -2.86 6.32
N ALA A 30 -5.63 -3.02 5.44
CA ALA A 30 -5.71 -4.20 4.57
C ALA A 30 -4.50 -4.27 3.63
N ALA A 31 -4.08 -3.12 3.11
CA ALA A 31 -2.92 -3.07 2.23
C ALA A 31 -1.64 -3.53 2.95
N GLN A 32 -1.45 -3.07 4.18
CA GLN A 32 -0.28 -3.45 4.95
C GLN A 32 -0.27 -4.96 5.21
N ALA A 33 -1.43 -5.52 5.56
CA ALA A 33 -1.53 -6.96 5.80
C ALA A 33 -1.28 -7.75 4.52
N ALA A 34 -1.81 -7.28 3.39
CA ALA A 34 -1.63 -7.97 2.12
C ALA A 34 -0.17 -7.95 1.68
N ILE A 35 0.50 -6.82 1.85
CA ILE A 35 1.92 -6.70 1.50
C ILE A 35 2.76 -7.63 2.36
N ALA A 36 2.43 -7.74 3.64
CA ALA A 36 3.13 -8.67 4.53
C ALA A 36 2.97 -10.10 4.04
N ARG A 37 1.79 -10.47 3.58
CA ARG A 37 1.54 -11.82 3.06
C ARG A 37 2.30 -12.11 1.76
N GLU A 38 2.72 -11.06 1.06
CA GLU A 38 3.53 -11.23 -0.15
C GLU A 38 5.00 -11.45 0.17
N GLY A 39 5.35 -11.51 1.45
CA GLY A 39 6.70 -11.79 1.87
C GLY A 39 7.47 -10.61 2.44
N VAL A 40 6.81 -9.49 2.66
CA VAL A 40 7.47 -8.28 3.19
C VAL A 40 7.16 -8.18 4.68
N GLU A 41 7.97 -8.86 5.49
CA GLU A 41 7.72 -8.91 6.93
C GLU A 41 8.24 -7.69 7.69
N SER A 42 9.21 -6.99 7.13
CA SER A 42 9.81 -5.82 7.79
C SER A 42 9.29 -4.51 7.23
N LEU A 43 8.03 -4.49 6.79
CA LEU A 43 7.42 -3.28 6.26
C LEU A 43 7.47 -2.16 7.30
N ASN A 44 8.03 -1.04 6.90
CA ASN A 44 8.22 0.10 7.79
C ASN A 44 7.59 1.36 7.17
N ILE A 45 6.43 1.76 7.69
CA ILE A 45 5.73 2.92 7.13
C ILE A 45 6.43 4.24 7.41
N GLY A 46 7.45 4.23 8.27
CA GLY A 46 8.31 5.40 8.46
C GLY A 46 9.28 5.60 7.29
N ASN A 47 9.46 4.57 6.48
CA ASN A 47 10.30 4.63 5.30
C ASN A 47 9.46 5.12 4.11
N PRO A 48 9.89 6.19 3.41
CA PRO A 48 9.09 6.74 2.30
C PRO A 48 8.74 5.73 1.22
N GLU A 49 9.64 4.83 0.89
CA GLU A 49 9.36 3.83 -0.14
C GLU A 49 8.28 2.85 0.30
N ASP A 50 8.36 2.40 1.54
CA ASP A 50 7.35 1.48 2.07
C ASP A 50 6.00 2.19 2.23
N ALA A 51 6.02 3.44 2.69
CA ALA A 51 4.79 4.22 2.81
C ALA A 51 4.12 4.38 1.44
N GLN A 52 4.92 4.69 0.41
CA GLN A 52 4.38 4.83 -0.93
C GLN A 52 3.79 3.52 -1.44
N LEU A 53 4.43 2.40 -1.15
CA LEU A 53 3.92 1.09 -1.56
C LEU A 53 2.56 0.82 -0.93
N VAL A 54 2.42 1.11 0.36
CA VAL A 54 1.15 0.93 1.06
C VAL A 54 0.06 1.80 0.42
N VAL A 55 0.39 3.07 0.12
CA VAL A 55 -0.57 3.98 -0.50
C VAL A 55 -0.98 3.48 -1.88
N MET A 56 -0.03 3.03 -2.68
CA MET A 56 -0.34 2.49 -4.01
C MET A 56 -1.26 1.28 -3.94
N TYR A 57 -1.00 0.39 -2.99
CA TYR A 57 -1.81 -0.81 -2.82
C TYR A 57 -3.23 -0.43 -2.36
N ALA A 58 -3.33 0.47 -1.38
CA ALA A 58 -4.62 0.91 -0.89
C ALA A 58 -5.42 1.63 -1.98
N ALA A 59 -4.75 2.44 -2.79
CA ALA A 59 -5.40 3.14 -3.90
C ALA A 59 -5.98 2.13 -4.91
N TRP A 60 -5.22 1.08 -5.20
CA TRP A 60 -5.70 0.04 -6.07
C TRP A 60 -6.92 -0.65 -5.48
N LEU A 61 -6.89 -0.97 -4.18
CA LEU A 61 -8.04 -1.59 -3.51
C LEU A 61 -9.29 -0.70 -3.60
N TRP A 62 -9.10 0.61 -3.46
CA TRP A 62 -10.21 1.55 -3.58
C TRP A 62 -10.78 1.54 -5.00
N ARG A 63 -9.91 1.59 -6.02
CA ARG A 63 -10.36 1.69 -7.41
C ARG A 63 -10.98 0.41 -7.93
N ARG A 64 -10.53 -0.74 -7.45
CA ARG A 64 -11.02 -2.03 -7.96
C ARG A 64 -12.36 -2.47 -7.36
N ARG A 65 -12.89 -1.69 -6.42
CA ARG A 65 -14.14 -2.08 -5.75
C ARG A 65 -15.30 -2.30 -6.70
N ASP A 66 -15.28 -1.61 -7.83
CA ASP A 66 -16.34 -1.71 -8.84
C ASP A 66 -15.88 -2.44 -10.10
N GLU A 67 -14.67 -2.95 -10.11
CA GLU A 67 -14.10 -3.58 -11.29
C GLU A 67 -13.33 -4.82 -10.90
N MET A 68 -13.33 -5.80 -11.79
CA MET A 68 -12.61 -7.04 -11.62
C MET A 68 -11.24 -6.97 -12.31
N THR A 69 -10.58 -5.87 -12.17
CA THR A 69 -9.26 -5.69 -12.81
C THR A 69 -8.15 -6.23 -11.94
N GLY A 70 -7.14 -6.77 -12.60
CA GLY A 70 -5.96 -7.25 -11.91
C GLY A 70 -5.10 -6.11 -11.37
N MET A 71 -4.07 -6.48 -10.63
CA MET A 71 -3.15 -5.51 -10.04
C MET A 71 -2.40 -4.75 -11.14
N PRO A 72 -2.31 -3.42 -11.04
CA PRO A 72 -1.54 -2.64 -12.00
C PRO A 72 -0.09 -3.11 -12.06
N ARG A 73 0.48 -3.06 -13.25
CA ARG A 73 1.85 -3.52 -13.46
C ARG A 73 2.86 -2.80 -12.57
N MET A 74 2.73 -1.48 -12.45
CA MET A 74 3.67 -0.70 -11.63
C MET A 74 3.62 -1.14 -10.17
N LEU A 75 2.41 -1.40 -9.66
CA LEU A 75 2.26 -1.86 -8.29
C LEU A 75 2.88 -3.25 -8.13
N ARG A 76 2.65 -4.16 -9.08
CA ARG A 76 3.22 -5.50 -9.02
C ARG A 76 4.75 -5.44 -9.03
N LEU A 77 5.33 -4.57 -9.87
CA LEU A 77 6.78 -4.42 -9.92
C LEU A 77 7.33 -3.89 -8.61
N ALA A 78 6.69 -2.85 -8.05
CA ALA A 78 7.12 -2.28 -6.79
C ALA A 78 7.06 -3.33 -5.67
N LEU A 79 5.98 -4.09 -5.63
CA LEU A 79 5.79 -5.13 -4.62
C LEU A 79 6.84 -6.24 -4.76
N ASN A 80 7.08 -6.68 -5.99
CA ASN A 80 8.08 -7.72 -6.24
C ASN A 80 9.48 -7.24 -5.83
N ASN A 81 9.81 -6.00 -6.17
CA ASN A 81 11.10 -5.45 -5.81
C ASN A 81 11.27 -5.38 -4.29
N ARG A 82 10.22 -4.97 -3.59
CA ARG A 82 10.28 -4.89 -2.13
C ARG A 82 10.41 -6.29 -1.51
N ALA A 83 9.66 -7.25 -2.02
CA ALA A 83 9.72 -8.62 -1.53
C ALA A 83 11.11 -9.23 -1.78
N PHE A 84 11.69 -8.94 -2.94
CA PHE A 84 13.04 -9.41 -3.26
C PHE A 84 14.05 -8.81 -2.31
N SER A 85 13.91 -7.52 -2.00
CA SER A 85 14.78 -6.84 -1.06
C SER A 85 14.69 -7.48 0.33
N GLU A 86 13.48 -7.89 0.74
CA GLU A 86 13.27 -8.56 2.01
C GLU A 86 14.03 -9.89 2.07
N VAL A 87 13.91 -10.67 1.01
CA VAL A 87 14.59 -11.97 0.92
C VAL A 87 16.10 -11.79 0.95
N ALA A 88 16.61 -10.82 0.19
CA ALA A 88 18.04 -10.55 0.13
C ALA A 88 18.60 -10.18 1.52
N THR A 89 17.85 -9.38 2.26
CA THR A 89 18.26 -8.96 3.60
C THR A 89 18.24 -10.13 4.57
N ASN A 90 17.16 -10.90 4.56
CA ASN A 90 17.01 -12.03 5.48
C ASN A 90 17.89 -13.21 5.13
N GLY A 91 18.20 -13.36 3.85
CA GLY A 91 19.02 -14.46 3.38
C GLY A 91 20.46 -14.41 3.86
N GLU A 92 20.89 -13.26 4.32
CA GLU A 92 22.24 -13.09 4.81
C GLU A 92 22.36 -13.37 6.30
N GLY A 93 21.23 -13.33 6.97
CA GLY A 93 21.17 -13.59 8.40
C GLY A 93 21.20 -15.06 8.69
#